data_a6a27f59c58a809394adc112b737f905
#
_entry.id   a6a27f59c58a809394adc112b737f905
#
_cell.length_a   1.000
_cell.length_b   1.000
_cell.length_c   1.000
_cell.angle_alpha   90.00
_cell.angle_beta   90.00
_cell.angle_gamma   90.00
#
_symmetry.space_group_name_H-M   'P 1'
#
loop_
_entity.id
_entity.type
_entity.pdbx_description
1 polymer ?
#
loop_
_entity_poly.entity_id
_entity_poly.type
_entity_poly.pdbx_seq_one_letter_code
_entity_poly.pdbx_strand_id
1 'polypeptide(L)'
;MKQLLLSFLLIFFLSDVAVAKDSFSSLSEAQVKSLVCRKWKLTFLEYKGKKKDIPAKVPASYLVFLADGKLQEFEGSKKYDGTWTYHHETKTITTIDQDGTEKHKIISLNSDQFVMNGNYKGFSFNMGFKKAD
;
A
#
# COMPACT_ATOMS: atom_id res chain seq x y z
N MET A 1 2.96 9.20 -4.20
CA MET A 1 2.46 8.86 -2.85
C MET A 1 2.94 9.78 -1.73
N LYS A 2 4.13 10.36 -1.79
CA LYS A 2 4.64 11.25 -0.72
C LYS A 2 3.76 12.48 -0.45
N GLN A 3 3.14 13.07 -1.47
CA GLN A 3 2.27 14.24 -1.31
C GLN A 3 0.91 13.93 -0.68
N LEU A 4 0.39 12.72 -0.90
CA LEU A 4 -0.87 12.28 -0.32
C LEU A 4 -0.76 12.07 1.20
N LEU A 5 0.41 11.64 1.66
CA LEU A 5 0.71 11.39 3.06
C LEU A 5 0.81 12.68 3.88
N LEU A 6 1.20 13.78 3.24
CA LEU A 6 1.33 15.09 3.92
C LEU A 6 0.01 15.61 4.46
N SER A 7 -1.07 15.40 3.73
CA SER A 7 -2.40 15.87 4.13
C SER A 7 -3.04 15.02 5.22
N PHE A 8 -2.55 13.77 5.42
CA PHE A 8 -3.15 12.79 6.34
C PHE A 8 -2.46 12.70 7.70
N LEU A 9 -1.17 13.03 7.79
CA LEU A 9 -0.43 12.98 9.05
C LEU A 9 -0.99 13.90 10.14
N LEU A 10 -1.74 14.94 9.77
CA LEU A 10 -2.33 15.92 10.69
C LEU A 10 -3.64 15.48 11.35
N ILE A 11 -4.20 14.31 10.96
CA ILE A 11 -5.55 13.92 11.38
C ILE A 11 -5.55 12.65 12.27
N PHE A 12 -4.40 12.19 12.76
CA PHE A 12 -4.31 10.98 13.56
C PHE A 12 -4.74 11.17 15.02
N PHE A 13 -6.03 11.42 15.27
CA PHE A 13 -6.58 11.33 16.61
C PHE A 13 -7.85 10.48 16.66
N LEU A 14 -7.76 9.38 17.41
CA LEU A 14 -8.83 8.56 17.97
C LEU A 14 -9.60 7.59 17.04
N SER A 15 -9.22 6.31 17.09
CA SER A 15 -10.15 5.17 17.26
C SER A 15 -9.39 3.84 17.29
N ASP A 16 -9.69 3.01 18.27
CA ASP A 16 -9.12 1.67 18.44
C ASP A 16 -9.90 0.66 17.60
N VAL A 17 -9.28 0.13 16.54
CA VAL A 17 -9.77 -1.12 15.92
C VAL A 17 -8.55 -1.96 15.53
N ALA A 18 -8.44 -3.14 16.11
CA ALA A 18 -7.44 -4.12 15.75
C ALA A 18 -7.77 -4.72 14.38
N VAL A 19 -6.81 -4.68 13.43
CA VAL A 19 -6.92 -5.41 12.15
C VAL A 19 -6.44 -6.84 12.37
N ALA A 20 -7.29 -7.82 12.06
CA ALA A 20 -6.90 -9.23 12.07
C ALA A 20 -5.77 -9.45 11.04
N LYS A 21 -4.66 -10.06 11.49
CA LYS A 21 -3.55 -10.42 10.62
C LYS A 21 -3.88 -11.71 9.88
N ASP A 22 -4.27 -11.60 8.61
CA ASP A 22 -4.29 -12.76 7.72
C ASP A 22 -2.86 -13.16 7.38
N SER A 23 -2.51 -14.40 7.72
CA SER A 23 -1.18 -14.93 7.42
C SER A 23 -1.09 -15.28 5.94
N PHE A 24 -0.33 -14.49 5.18
CA PHE A 24 0.05 -14.84 3.80
C PHE A 24 1.41 -15.57 3.75
N SER A 25 2.00 -15.85 4.91
CA SER A 25 3.36 -16.39 5.04
C SER A 25 3.54 -17.78 4.42
N SER A 26 2.43 -18.53 4.24
CA SER A 26 2.44 -19.85 3.59
C SER A 26 2.36 -19.78 2.06
N LEU A 27 2.12 -18.60 1.47
CA LEU A 27 2.03 -18.44 0.03
C LEU A 27 3.41 -18.52 -0.63
N SER A 28 3.47 -19.14 -1.82
CA SER A 28 4.68 -19.14 -2.63
C SER A 28 4.95 -17.76 -3.23
N GLU A 29 6.16 -17.54 -3.72
CA GLU A 29 6.52 -16.32 -4.44
C GLU A 29 5.57 -16.04 -5.62
N ALA A 30 5.27 -17.07 -6.42
CA ALA A 30 4.37 -16.95 -7.55
C ALA A 30 2.94 -16.59 -7.13
N GLN A 31 2.45 -17.17 -6.03
CA GLN A 31 1.13 -16.85 -5.48
C GLN A 31 1.05 -15.42 -4.98
N VAL A 32 2.08 -14.94 -4.27
CA VAL A 32 2.14 -13.54 -3.80
C VAL A 32 2.14 -12.58 -4.98
N LYS A 33 3.00 -12.80 -5.97
CA LYS A 33 3.05 -11.97 -7.18
C LYS A 33 1.71 -11.93 -7.91
N SER A 34 1.05 -13.08 -8.04
CA SER A 34 -0.27 -13.18 -8.67
C SER A 34 -1.32 -12.36 -7.92
N LEU A 35 -1.33 -12.38 -6.59
CA LEU A 35 -2.25 -11.59 -5.78
C LEU A 35 -1.97 -10.09 -5.87
N VAL A 36 -0.70 -9.70 -5.89
CA VAL A 36 -0.28 -8.30 -5.96
C VAL A 36 -0.62 -7.68 -7.32
N CYS A 37 -0.52 -8.45 -8.42
CA CYS A 37 -0.74 -7.99 -9.80
C CYS A 37 -2.20 -7.66 -10.08
N ARG A 38 -2.67 -6.55 -9.53
CA ARG A 38 -4.03 -6.01 -9.75
C ARG A 38 -4.08 -4.54 -9.37
N LYS A 39 -5.24 -3.93 -9.54
CA LYS A 39 -5.51 -2.58 -9.10
C LYS A 39 -5.97 -2.57 -7.65
N TRP A 40 -5.32 -1.74 -6.84
CA TRP A 40 -5.58 -1.59 -5.42
C TRP A 40 -5.96 -0.14 -5.08
N LYS A 41 -7.06 0.03 -4.35
CA LYS A 41 -7.50 1.34 -3.87
C LYS A 41 -7.05 1.54 -2.42
N LEU A 42 -6.38 2.66 -2.13
CA LEU A 42 -6.03 3.04 -0.76
C LEU A 42 -7.31 3.34 0.03
N THR A 43 -7.52 2.62 1.13
CA THR A 43 -8.73 2.74 1.95
C THR A 43 -8.48 3.21 3.37
N PHE A 44 -7.29 2.92 3.93
CA PHE A 44 -6.95 3.38 5.27
C PHE A 44 -5.44 3.54 5.47
N LEU A 45 -5.08 4.31 6.48
CA LEU A 45 -3.74 4.37 7.06
C LEU A 45 -3.81 3.91 8.51
N GLU A 46 -2.76 3.24 8.98
CA GLU A 46 -2.63 2.80 10.37
C GLU A 46 -1.28 3.27 10.94
N TYR A 47 -1.34 3.96 12.06
CA TYR A 47 -0.15 4.44 12.77
C TYR A 47 -0.25 4.10 14.25
N LYS A 48 0.78 3.42 14.78
CA LYS A 48 0.82 2.99 16.19
C LYS A 48 -0.45 2.25 16.62
N GLY A 49 -0.94 1.33 15.78
CA GLY A 49 -2.14 0.54 16.05
C GLY A 49 -3.46 1.28 15.86
N LYS A 50 -3.44 2.54 15.47
CA LYS A 50 -4.65 3.34 15.21
C LYS A 50 -4.92 3.41 13.71
N LYS A 51 -6.06 2.88 13.30
CA LYS A 51 -6.52 2.87 11.93
C LYS A 51 -7.39 4.09 11.64
N LYS A 52 -7.14 4.73 10.49
CA LYS A 52 -7.97 5.81 9.97
C LYS A 52 -8.34 5.58 8.52
N ASP A 53 -9.63 5.56 8.26
CA ASP A 53 -10.15 5.43 6.90
C ASP A 53 -9.92 6.71 6.09
N ILE A 54 -9.67 6.53 4.79
CA ILE A 54 -9.53 7.64 3.85
C ILE A 54 -10.91 8.29 3.66
N PRO A 55 -11.09 9.59 3.97
CA PRO A 55 -12.37 10.25 3.80
C PRO A 55 -12.82 10.28 2.33
N ALA A 56 -14.13 10.17 2.10
CA ALA A 56 -14.70 10.19 0.75
C ALA A 56 -14.42 11.49 -0.03
N LYS A 57 -14.21 12.60 0.67
CA LYS A 57 -13.86 13.91 0.07
C LYS A 57 -12.44 14.00 -0.48
N VAL A 58 -11.57 13.07 -0.08
CA VAL A 58 -10.18 13.02 -0.55
C VAL A 58 -10.17 12.32 -1.91
N PRO A 59 -9.45 12.86 -2.91
CA PRO A 59 -9.30 12.16 -4.20
C PRO A 59 -8.77 10.75 -4.02
N ALA A 60 -9.41 9.78 -4.70
CA ALA A 60 -9.03 8.38 -4.58
C ALA A 60 -7.62 8.13 -5.09
N SER A 61 -6.88 7.29 -4.39
CA SER A 61 -5.54 6.84 -4.77
C SER A 61 -5.56 5.35 -5.09
N TYR A 62 -4.89 5.00 -6.18
CA TYR A 62 -4.78 3.62 -6.64
C TYR A 62 -3.34 3.26 -6.96
N LEU A 63 -3.00 2.01 -6.72
CA LEU A 63 -1.79 1.36 -7.22
C LEU A 63 -2.18 0.25 -8.18
N VAL A 64 -1.51 0.19 -9.32
CA VAL A 64 -1.68 -0.91 -10.29
C VAL A 64 -0.33 -1.57 -10.49
N PHE A 65 -0.21 -2.79 -10.00
CA PHE A 65 0.97 -3.62 -10.19
C PHE A 65 0.76 -4.50 -11.42
N LEU A 66 1.65 -4.38 -12.39
CA LEU A 66 1.59 -5.16 -13.62
C LEU A 66 2.60 -6.31 -13.60
N ALA A 67 2.26 -7.41 -14.24
CA ALA A 67 3.09 -8.63 -14.23
C ALA A 67 4.46 -8.45 -14.89
N ASP A 68 4.62 -7.45 -15.76
CA ASP A 68 5.90 -7.11 -16.41
C ASP A 68 6.84 -6.26 -15.52
N GLY A 69 6.46 -5.99 -14.27
CA GLY A 69 7.24 -5.18 -13.33
C GLY A 69 6.97 -3.68 -13.40
N LYS A 70 5.99 -3.25 -14.19
CA LYS A 70 5.57 -1.85 -14.21
C LYS A 70 4.60 -1.57 -13.07
N LEU A 71 4.67 -0.35 -12.55
CA LEU A 71 3.80 0.19 -11.52
C LEU A 71 3.14 1.46 -12.05
N GLN A 72 1.83 1.58 -11.84
CA GLN A 72 1.09 2.81 -12.11
C GLN A 72 0.49 3.30 -10.80
N GLU A 73 0.69 4.57 -10.50
CA GLU A 73 0.14 5.24 -9.34
C GLU A 73 -0.84 6.31 -9.78
N PHE A 74 -2.02 6.34 -9.17
CA PHE A 74 -3.05 7.33 -9.46
C PHE A 74 -3.41 8.10 -8.19
N GLU A 75 -3.37 9.42 -8.28
CA GLU A 75 -3.82 10.34 -7.22
C GLU A 75 -4.86 11.29 -7.83
N GLY A 76 -6.13 10.98 -7.65
CA GLY A 76 -7.20 11.68 -8.37
C GLY A 76 -7.03 11.53 -9.88
N SER A 77 -6.86 12.65 -10.58
CA SER A 77 -6.64 12.69 -12.04
C SER A 77 -5.15 12.56 -12.45
N LYS A 78 -4.22 12.59 -11.50
CA LYS A 78 -2.78 12.49 -11.77
C LYS A 78 -2.35 11.03 -11.85
N LYS A 79 -1.47 10.74 -12.82
CA LYS A 79 -0.88 9.42 -13.02
C LYS A 79 0.64 9.52 -12.97
N TYR A 80 1.25 8.58 -12.26
CA TYR A 80 2.71 8.43 -12.19
C TYR A 80 3.07 7.00 -12.59
N ASP A 81 4.15 6.84 -13.34
CA ASP A 81 4.67 5.55 -13.76
C ASP A 81 5.94 5.21 -12.98
N GLY A 82 6.09 3.94 -12.64
CA GLY A 82 7.24 3.40 -11.95
C GLY A 82 7.44 1.92 -12.25
N THR A 83 8.27 1.29 -11.43
CA THR A 83 8.54 -0.15 -11.48
C THR A 83 8.42 -0.76 -10.10
N TRP A 84 8.23 -2.06 -10.04
CA TRP A 84 8.18 -2.81 -8.79
C TRP A 84 8.87 -4.16 -8.90
N THR A 85 9.40 -4.63 -7.78
CA THR A 85 9.93 -5.98 -7.61
C THR A 85 9.48 -6.53 -6.27
N TYR A 86 9.43 -7.85 -6.14
CA TYR A 86 9.09 -8.54 -4.91
C TYR A 86 10.23 -9.44 -4.46
N HIS A 87 10.63 -9.30 -3.20
CA HIS A 87 11.60 -10.14 -2.54
C HIS A 87 10.90 -11.10 -1.59
N HIS A 88 10.89 -12.38 -1.95
CA HIS A 88 10.11 -13.39 -1.22
C HIS A 88 10.66 -13.67 0.18
N GLU A 89 11.98 -13.73 0.34
CA GLU A 89 12.60 -14.02 1.65
C GLU A 89 12.25 -12.98 2.71
N THR A 90 12.22 -11.71 2.34
CA THR A 90 11.93 -10.60 3.26
C THR A 90 10.47 -10.14 3.21
N LYS A 91 9.65 -10.72 2.32
CA LYS A 91 8.26 -10.30 2.08
C LYS A 91 8.15 -8.80 1.79
N THR A 92 9.06 -8.29 0.97
CA THR A 92 9.22 -6.86 0.69
C THR A 92 8.97 -6.56 -0.78
N ILE A 93 8.16 -5.54 -1.04
CA ILE A 93 8.00 -4.92 -2.36
C ILE A 93 8.90 -3.70 -2.41
N THR A 94 9.73 -3.60 -3.45
CA THR A 94 10.51 -2.41 -3.76
C THR A 94 9.86 -1.70 -4.94
N THR A 95 9.56 -0.42 -4.77
CA THR A 95 9.02 0.43 -5.83
C THR A 95 10.03 1.50 -6.20
N ILE A 96 10.10 1.83 -7.48
CA ILE A 96 10.95 2.90 -8.02
C ILE A 96 10.06 3.79 -8.88
N ASP A 97 10.01 5.05 -8.54
CA ASP A 97 9.29 6.08 -9.30
C ASP A 97 10.13 7.35 -9.41
N GLN A 98 9.54 8.46 -9.84
CA GLN A 98 10.21 9.76 -9.95
C GLN A 98 10.70 10.31 -8.61
N ASP A 99 10.10 9.90 -7.49
CA ASP A 99 10.50 10.33 -6.15
C ASP A 99 11.62 9.47 -5.55
N GLY A 100 12.00 8.38 -6.21
CA GLY A 100 13.08 7.49 -5.82
C GLY A 100 12.66 6.06 -5.53
N THR A 101 13.46 5.38 -4.73
CA THR A 101 13.25 3.97 -4.35
C THR A 101 12.64 3.88 -2.96
N GLU A 102 11.58 3.10 -2.83
CA GLU A 102 10.93 2.82 -1.55
C GLU A 102 10.79 1.30 -1.35
N LYS A 103 10.94 0.86 -0.10
CA LYS A 103 10.77 -0.54 0.30
C LYS A 103 9.57 -0.66 1.22
N HIS A 104 8.67 -1.58 0.90
CA HIS A 104 7.43 -1.80 1.63
C HIS A 104 7.33 -3.26 2.06
N LYS A 105 7.34 -3.51 3.35
CA LYS A 105 7.09 -4.85 3.87
C LYS A 105 5.60 -5.16 3.75
N ILE A 106 5.25 -6.33 3.22
CA ILE A 106 3.87 -6.81 3.20
C ILE A 106 3.49 -7.24 4.61
N ILE A 107 2.42 -6.68 5.13
CA ILE A 107 1.86 -7.00 6.46
C ILE A 107 0.78 -8.07 6.33
N SER A 108 -0.13 -7.90 5.37
CA SER A 108 -1.14 -8.90 5.04
C SER A 108 -1.54 -8.81 3.56
N LEU A 109 -1.96 -9.94 3.01
CA LEU A 109 -2.37 -10.01 1.60
C LEU A 109 -3.34 -11.17 1.41
N ASN A 110 -4.48 -10.87 0.80
CA ASN A 110 -5.43 -11.86 0.30
C ASN A 110 -6.04 -11.35 -1.01
N SER A 111 -7.06 -12.03 -1.54
CA SER A 111 -7.68 -11.65 -2.82
C SER A 111 -8.38 -10.30 -2.80
N ASP A 112 -8.77 -9.79 -1.63
CA ASP A 112 -9.59 -8.58 -1.48
C ASP A 112 -8.88 -7.43 -0.78
N GLN A 113 -7.87 -7.74 0.05
CA GLN A 113 -7.19 -6.76 0.89
C GLN A 113 -5.69 -6.92 0.83
N PHE A 114 -4.99 -5.79 0.86
CA PHE A 114 -3.55 -5.71 0.85
C PHE A 114 -3.10 -4.64 1.85
N VAL A 115 -2.23 -5.01 2.77
CA VAL A 115 -1.63 -4.07 3.73
C VAL A 115 -0.12 -4.15 3.60
N MET A 116 0.51 -3.01 3.39
CA MET A 116 1.97 -2.89 3.39
C MET A 116 2.41 -1.69 4.22
N ASN A 117 3.64 -1.72 4.74
CA ASN A 117 4.16 -0.58 5.45
C ASN A 117 4.64 0.52 4.50
N GLY A 118 4.66 1.74 5.00
CA GLY A 118 5.26 2.90 4.37
C GLY A 118 6.06 3.71 5.37
N ASN A 119 6.97 4.52 4.84
CA ASN A 119 7.76 5.45 5.64
C ASN A 119 7.67 6.85 5.02
N TYR A 120 7.45 7.85 5.85
CA TYR A 120 7.46 9.22 5.42
C TYR A 120 8.11 10.10 6.50
N LYS A 121 9.19 10.79 6.14
CA LYS A 121 9.96 11.68 7.05
C LYS A 121 10.24 11.04 8.42
N GLY A 122 10.66 9.77 8.43
CA GLY A 122 10.98 9.04 9.65
C GLY A 122 9.78 8.42 10.37
N PHE A 123 8.55 8.65 9.88
CA PHE A 123 7.35 8.01 10.43
C PHE A 123 7.07 6.71 9.66
N SER A 124 6.94 5.61 10.41
CA SER A 124 6.50 4.32 9.89
C SER A 124 5.01 4.15 10.12
N PHE A 125 4.28 3.75 9.09
CA PHE A 125 2.83 3.52 9.13
C PHE A 125 2.47 2.37 8.20
N ASN A 126 1.26 1.87 8.32
CA ASN A 126 0.72 0.88 7.40
C ASN A 126 -0.30 1.52 6.46
N MET A 127 -0.27 1.09 5.21
CA MET A 127 -1.22 1.47 4.18
C MET A 127 -2.12 0.28 3.87
N GLY A 128 -3.42 0.46 3.98
CA GLY A 128 -4.40 -0.57 3.66
C GLY A 128 -5.10 -0.28 2.35
N PHE A 129 -5.17 -1.31 1.51
CA PHE A 129 -5.77 -1.23 0.18
C PHE A 129 -6.86 -2.29 0.05
N LYS A 130 -7.88 -1.98 -0.75
CA LYS A 130 -8.87 -2.93 -1.24
C LYS A 130 -8.72 -3.14 -2.73
N LYS A 131 -9.02 -4.35 -3.18
CA LYS A 131 -9.11 -4.65 -4.60
C LYS A 131 -10.07 -3.67 -5.27
N ALA A 132 -9.65 -3.09 -6.39
CA ALA A 132 -10.45 -2.20 -7.22
C ALA A 132 -10.64 -2.82 -8.61
N ASP A 133 -11.77 -2.53 -9.23
CA ASP A 133 -12.08 -2.96 -10.59
C ASP A 133 -11.53 -1.98 -11.64
#